data_1488f0eaec2698234d61cd92d055f79b
#
_entry.id   1488f0eaec2698234d61cd92d055f79b
#
_cell.length_a   1.000
_cell.length_b   1.000
_cell.length_c   1.000
_cell.angle_alpha   90.00
_cell.angle_beta   90.00
_cell.angle_gamma   90.00
#
_symmetry.space_group_name_H-M   'P 1'
#
loop_
_entity.id
_entity.type
_entity.pdbx_description
1 polymer ?
#
loop_
_entity_poly.entity_id
_entity_poly.type
_entity_poly.pdbx_seq_one_letter_code
_entity_poly.pdbx_strand_id
1 'polypeptide(L)'
;EAVCQPGSVVVEDLMSVRQRGSVQHLGSGVSGQLAENKDAWDAFTVLFPSITASGIPKNAALNAIMQIEKTPRELYSGAILLLDDTRFDAALVLRSVFQDSQRCWIQAGAGIIAQSTPERELTETREKLASIAPYLMV
;
A
#
# COMPACT_ATOMS: atom_id res chain seq x y z
N GLU A 1 11.60 -9.48 9.17
CA GLU A 1 12.40 -10.17 10.21
C GLU A 1 11.62 -10.32 11.54
N ALA A 2 10.79 -9.35 11.94
CA ALA A 2 10.14 -9.35 13.27
C ALA A 2 9.30 -10.60 13.59
N VAL A 3 8.80 -11.31 12.59
CA VAL A 3 7.97 -12.52 12.73
C VAL A 3 8.54 -13.74 12.02
N CYS A 4 9.76 -13.62 11.47
CA CYS A 4 10.40 -14.69 10.73
C CYS A 4 11.51 -15.35 11.56
N GLN A 5 11.81 -16.58 11.21
CA GLN A 5 12.98 -17.28 11.75
C GLN A 5 14.25 -16.48 11.40
N PRO A 6 15.21 -16.35 12.32
CA PRO A 6 16.46 -15.65 12.06
C PRO A 6 17.18 -16.20 10.82
N GLY A 7 17.58 -15.31 9.92
CA GLY A 7 18.30 -15.68 8.71
C GLY A 7 17.45 -16.27 7.57
N SER A 8 16.13 -16.43 7.75
CA SER A 8 15.24 -16.95 6.69
C SER A 8 14.76 -15.89 5.71
N VAL A 9 14.93 -14.61 6.04
CA VAL A 9 14.45 -13.52 5.18
C VAL A 9 15.37 -13.32 3.99
N VAL A 10 14.79 -13.43 2.79
CA VAL A 10 15.49 -13.28 1.51
C VAL A 10 14.81 -12.19 0.70
N VAL A 11 15.62 -11.33 0.09
CA VAL A 11 15.15 -10.35 -0.88
C VAL A 11 15.24 -10.98 -2.26
N GLU A 12 14.10 -11.17 -2.88
CA GLU A 12 13.96 -11.68 -4.25
C GLU A 12 13.64 -10.51 -5.18
N ASP A 13 14.08 -10.62 -6.44
CA ASP A 13 13.70 -9.66 -7.47
C ASP A 13 13.90 -8.19 -7.05
N LEU A 14 15.11 -7.86 -6.56
CA LEU A 14 15.45 -6.56 -6.02
C LEU A 14 15.28 -5.44 -7.04
N MET A 15 14.43 -4.44 -6.72
CA MET A 15 14.24 -3.19 -7.47
C MET A 15 13.94 -3.41 -8.97
N SER A 16 13.24 -4.47 -9.31
CA SER A 16 12.84 -4.72 -10.71
C SER A 16 11.83 -3.68 -11.18
N VAL A 17 11.96 -3.25 -12.43
CA VAL A 17 11.02 -2.32 -13.06
C VAL A 17 9.77 -3.08 -13.48
N ARG A 18 8.63 -2.74 -12.89
CA ARG A 18 7.33 -3.33 -13.22
C ARG A 18 6.44 -2.31 -13.91
N GLN A 19 6.07 -2.60 -15.15
CA GLN A 19 5.16 -1.76 -15.91
C GLN A 19 3.69 -2.10 -15.57
N ARG A 20 2.90 -1.07 -15.30
CA ARG A 20 1.46 -1.16 -15.03
C ARG A 20 0.74 -0.04 -15.75
N GLY A 21 0.23 -0.34 -16.95
CA GLY A 21 -0.34 0.69 -17.83
C GLY A 21 0.69 1.75 -18.21
N SER A 22 0.38 3.01 -17.97
CA SER A 22 1.26 4.16 -18.24
C SER A 22 2.30 4.43 -17.12
N VAL A 23 2.28 3.66 -16.04
CA VAL A 23 3.14 3.89 -14.86
C VAL A 23 4.15 2.78 -14.70
N GLN A 24 5.39 3.14 -14.36
CA GLN A 24 6.43 2.20 -13.98
C GLN A 24 6.69 2.27 -12.49
N HIS A 25 6.89 1.12 -11.87
CA HIS A 25 7.23 1.01 -10.46
C HIS A 25 8.49 0.20 -10.28
N LEU A 26 9.27 0.58 -9.28
CA LEU A 26 10.27 -0.32 -8.72
C LEU A 26 9.60 -1.24 -7.71
N GLY A 27 9.82 -2.53 -7.85
CA GLY A 27 9.28 -3.53 -6.94
C GLY A 27 10.37 -4.51 -6.51
N SER A 28 10.26 -5.00 -5.29
CA SER A 28 11.08 -6.09 -4.79
C SER A 28 10.19 -7.14 -4.16
N GLY A 29 10.55 -8.41 -4.29
CA GLY A 29 10.00 -9.49 -3.52
C GLY A 29 10.80 -9.69 -2.25
N VAL A 30 10.13 -9.95 -1.15
CA VAL A 30 10.75 -10.36 0.11
C VAL A 30 10.01 -11.57 0.64
N SER A 31 10.72 -12.65 0.88
CA SER A 31 10.17 -13.88 1.46
C SER A 31 10.85 -14.19 2.79
N GLY A 32 10.20 -15.02 3.60
CA GLY A 32 10.76 -15.47 4.87
C GLY A 32 9.90 -16.57 5.47
N GLN A 33 10.50 -17.40 6.31
CA GLN A 33 9.81 -18.46 7.04
C GLN A 33 9.33 -17.92 8.38
N LEU A 34 8.05 -18.08 8.69
CA LEU A 34 7.49 -17.68 9.99
C LEU A 34 8.18 -18.46 11.12
N ALA A 35 8.37 -17.78 12.24
CA ALA A 35 8.83 -18.43 13.47
C ALA A 35 7.73 -19.38 14.01
N GLU A 36 8.11 -20.41 14.76
CA GLU A 36 7.18 -21.47 15.21
C GLU A 36 5.97 -20.97 16.00
N ASN A 37 6.11 -19.85 16.69
CA ASN A 37 5.04 -19.23 17.50
C ASN A 37 4.34 -18.06 16.79
N LYS A 38 4.49 -17.97 15.48
CA LYS A 38 3.93 -16.89 14.65
C LYS A 38 3.05 -17.46 13.55
N ASP A 39 1.99 -16.73 13.24
CA ASP A 39 1.04 -17.07 12.20
C ASP A 39 0.92 -15.95 11.13
N ALA A 40 0.02 -16.14 10.18
CA ALA A 40 -0.23 -15.18 9.11
C ALA A 40 -0.79 -13.85 9.62
N TRP A 41 -1.54 -13.85 10.72
CA TRP A 41 -2.04 -12.64 11.35
C TRP A 41 -0.95 -11.82 12.02
N ASP A 42 0.03 -12.48 12.66
CA ASP A 42 1.24 -11.81 13.17
C ASP A 42 1.99 -11.13 12.03
N ALA A 43 2.17 -11.82 10.90
CA ALA A 43 2.82 -11.27 9.72
C ALA A 43 2.05 -10.07 9.16
N PHE A 44 0.74 -10.19 9.03
CA PHE A 44 -0.12 -9.10 8.57
C PHE A 44 -0.02 -7.88 9.50
N THR A 45 -0.08 -8.07 10.81
CA THR A 45 -0.02 -6.99 11.81
C THR A 45 1.28 -6.19 11.72
N VAL A 46 2.40 -6.85 11.43
CA VAL A 46 3.70 -6.17 11.24
C VAL A 46 3.75 -5.40 9.92
N LEU A 47 3.17 -5.96 8.86
CA LEU A 47 3.19 -5.36 7.54
C LEU A 47 2.15 -4.26 7.36
N PHE A 48 1.03 -4.33 8.09
CA PHE A 48 -0.06 -3.36 8.00
C PHE A 48 -0.05 -2.38 9.18
N PRO A 49 -0.39 -1.08 9.01
CA PRO A 49 -0.57 -0.38 7.72
C PRO A 49 0.69 -0.40 6.86
N SER A 50 0.49 -0.57 5.53
CA SER A 50 1.60 -0.64 4.59
C SER A 50 2.38 0.68 4.53
N ILE A 51 3.70 0.60 4.59
CA ILE A 51 4.60 1.77 4.46
C ILE A 51 4.47 2.45 3.10
N THR A 52 4.05 1.73 2.06
CA THR A 52 3.76 2.29 0.73
C THR A 52 2.68 3.37 0.79
N ALA A 53 1.70 3.22 1.71
CA ALA A 53 0.58 4.14 1.85
C ALA A 53 0.69 5.05 3.07
N SER A 54 1.50 4.72 4.06
CA SER A 54 1.70 5.52 5.27
C SER A 54 3.00 6.32 5.26
N GLY A 55 4.10 5.74 4.84
CA GLY A 55 5.42 6.39 4.84
C GLY A 55 6.42 5.78 5.84
N ILE A 56 7.61 6.32 5.86
CA ILE A 56 8.75 5.85 6.67
C ILE A 56 9.34 7.06 7.43
N PRO A 57 9.62 6.93 8.75
CA PRO A 57 9.30 5.81 9.66
C PRO A 57 7.80 5.68 9.93
N LYS A 58 7.28 4.43 9.98
CA LYS A 58 5.83 4.15 10.01
C LYS A 58 5.08 4.95 11.09
N ASN A 59 5.51 4.89 12.33
CA ASN A 59 4.80 5.54 13.45
C ASN A 59 4.77 7.07 13.31
N ALA A 60 5.86 7.68 12.90
CA ALA A 60 5.92 9.13 12.67
C ALA A 60 5.02 9.54 11.51
N ALA A 61 5.02 8.77 10.44
CA ALA A 61 4.17 9.01 9.28
C ALA A 61 2.68 8.87 9.60
N LEU A 62 2.28 7.84 10.36
CA LEU A 62 0.89 7.67 10.80
C LEU A 62 0.42 8.83 11.68
N ASN A 63 1.26 9.29 12.61
CA ASN A 63 0.95 10.47 13.44
C ASN A 63 0.79 11.74 12.58
N ALA A 64 1.65 11.94 11.60
CA ALA A 64 1.55 13.07 10.68
C ALA A 64 0.25 13.02 9.85
N ILE A 65 -0.11 11.86 9.32
CA ILE A 65 -1.37 11.64 8.59
C ILE A 65 -2.57 12.02 9.45
N MET A 66 -2.63 11.53 10.70
CA MET A 66 -3.74 11.85 11.61
C MET A 66 -3.85 13.34 11.95
N GLN A 67 -2.74 14.09 11.91
CA GLN A 67 -2.73 15.52 12.16
C GLN A 67 -3.09 16.37 10.94
N ILE A 68 -2.69 15.91 9.75
CA ILE A 68 -2.79 16.69 8.51
C ILE A 68 -4.09 16.37 7.76
N GLU A 69 -4.47 15.11 7.66
CA GLU A 69 -5.69 14.70 6.97
C GLU A 69 -6.93 14.95 7.85
N LYS A 70 -7.86 15.74 7.32
CA LYS A 70 -9.07 16.14 8.05
C LYS A 70 -10.19 15.11 7.98
N THR A 71 -10.12 14.19 7.04
CA THR A 71 -11.12 13.17 6.79
C THR A 71 -10.49 11.78 6.84
N PRO A 72 -11.22 10.77 7.33
CA PRO A 72 -10.72 9.40 7.32
C PRO A 72 -10.54 8.91 5.87
N ARG A 73 -9.55 8.04 5.67
CA ARG A 73 -9.28 7.43 4.36
C ARG A 73 -10.29 6.35 3.97
N GLU A 74 -11.14 5.94 4.89
CA GLU A 74 -12.10 4.85 4.73
C GLU A 74 -11.40 3.57 4.25
N LEU A 75 -11.84 3.00 3.12
CA LEU A 75 -11.22 1.81 2.52
C LEU A 75 -9.88 2.12 1.82
N TYR A 76 -9.64 3.37 1.42
CA TYR A 76 -8.38 3.75 0.77
C TYR A 76 -7.19 3.53 1.71
N SER A 77 -6.14 2.91 1.22
CA SER A 77 -4.98 2.46 2.02
C SER A 77 -5.27 1.35 3.02
N GLY A 78 -6.47 0.79 3.01
CA GLY A 78 -6.83 -0.41 3.74
C GLY A 78 -6.28 -1.68 3.09
N ALA A 79 -6.79 -2.83 3.49
CA ALA A 79 -6.43 -4.11 2.91
C ALA A 79 -7.65 -4.95 2.56
N ILE A 80 -7.57 -5.68 1.44
CA ILE A 80 -8.47 -6.79 1.14
C ILE A 80 -7.76 -8.06 1.53
N LEU A 81 -8.45 -8.93 2.23
CA LEU A 81 -7.95 -10.21 2.72
C LEU A 81 -8.73 -11.35 2.09
N LEU A 82 -8.02 -12.38 1.66
CA LEU A 82 -8.59 -13.67 1.29
C LEU A 82 -7.96 -14.74 2.18
N LEU A 83 -8.80 -15.44 2.91
CA LEU A 83 -8.42 -16.43 3.90
C LEU A 83 -9.08 -17.76 3.59
N ASP A 84 -8.31 -18.84 3.64
CA ASP A 84 -8.79 -20.20 3.75
C ASP A 84 -7.87 -21.02 4.70
N ASP A 85 -8.12 -22.29 4.84
CA ASP A 85 -7.39 -23.16 5.77
C ASP A 85 -5.88 -23.29 5.45
N THR A 86 -5.48 -22.95 4.23
CA THR A 86 -4.10 -23.14 3.72
C THR A 86 -3.43 -21.86 3.27
N ARG A 87 -4.19 -20.78 3.10
CA ARG A 87 -3.71 -19.58 2.44
C ARG A 87 -4.24 -18.31 3.08
N PHE A 88 -3.36 -17.33 3.20
CA PHE A 88 -3.66 -15.96 3.62
C PHE A 88 -3.10 -15.00 2.58
N ASP A 89 -3.96 -14.39 1.79
CA ASP A 89 -3.59 -13.33 0.86
C ASP A 89 -4.05 -11.98 1.39
N ALA A 90 -3.20 -10.98 1.27
CA ALA A 90 -3.52 -9.60 1.59
C ALA A 90 -3.09 -8.66 0.45
N ALA A 91 -3.98 -7.79 0.02
CA ALA A 91 -3.70 -6.78 -0.98
C ALA A 91 -4.03 -5.37 -0.46
N LEU A 92 -3.14 -4.43 -0.72
CA LEU A 92 -3.35 -3.02 -0.37
C LEU A 92 -4.42 -2.40 -1.27
N VAL A 93 -5.41 -1.72 -0.68
CA VAL A 93 -6.49 -1.04 -1.40
C VAL A 93 -6.00 0.28 -1.96
N LEU A 94 -5.45 0.22 -3.16
CA LEU A 94 -5.02 1.35 -3.97
C LEU A 94 -5.51 1.17 -5.41
N ARG A 95 -5.58 2.27 -6.17
CA ARG A 95 -6.03 2.27 -7.58
C ARG A 95 -7.37 1.56 -7.76
N SER A 96 -8.28 1.84 -6.85
CA SER A 96 -9.61 1.24 -6.82
C SER A 96 -10.67 2.31 -7.08
N VAL A 97 -11.79 1.88 -7.63
CA VAL A 97 -13.01 2.66 -7.67
C VAL A 97 -13.83 2.30 -6.44
N PHE A 98 -14.29 3.31 -5.74
CA PHE A 98 -15.16 3.17 -4.58
C PHE A 98 -16.56 3.61 -4.95
N GLN A 99 -17.57 2.90 -4.48
CA GLN A 99 -18.96 3.22 -4.71
C GLN A 99 -19.81 2.90 -3.49
N ASP A 100 -20.70 3.81 -3.16
CA ASP A 100 -21.77 3.60 -2.20
C ASP A 100 -23.13 3.94 -2.85
N SER A 101 -24.19 4.05 -2.06
CA SER A 101 -25.54 4.37 -2.57
C SER A 101 -25.71 5.79 -3.09
N GLN A 102 -24.76 6.68 -2.85
CA GLN A 102 -24.88 8.12 -3.14
C GLN A 102 -23.79 8.64 -4.07
N ARG A 103 -22.61 8.01 -4.08
CA ARG A 103 -21.44 8.51 -4.81
C ARG A 103 -20.57 7.38 -5.37
N CYS A 104 -19.85 7.72 -6.43
CA CYS A 104 -18.75 6.93 -6.95
C CYS A 104 -17.50 7.80 -6.99
N TRP A 105 -16.37 7.31 -6.47
CA TRP A 105 -15.15 8.11 -6.41
C TRP A 105 -13.88 7.27 -6.57
N ILE A 106 -12.78 7.96 -6.87
CA ILE A 106 -11.43 7.43 -6.87
C ILE A 106 -10.57 8.26 -5.94
N GLN A 107 -9.55 7.65 -5.35
CA GLN A 107 -8.65 8.31 -4.43
C GLN A 107 -7.21 7.89 -4.72
N ALA A 108 -6.29 8.85 -4.67
CA ALA A 108 -4.87 8.62 -4.82
C ALA A 108 -4.08 9.56 -3.91
N GLY A 109 -2.82 9.21 -3.69
CA GLY A 109 -1.88 10.01 -2.92
C GLY A 109 -0.45 9.72 -3.37
N ALA A 110 0.47 10.56 -2.91
CA ALA A 110 1.90 10.43 -3.17
C ALA A 110 2.66 10.28 -1.85
N GLY A 111 3.77 9.56 -1.88
CA GLY A 111 4.69 9.44 -0.75
C GLY A 111 5.60 10.65 -0.66
N ILE A 112 5.53 11.40 0.43
CA ILE A 112 6.33 12.60 0.62
C ILE A 112 7.68 12.25 1.26
N ILE A 113 8.75 12.66 0.62
CA ILE A 113 10.13 12.54 1.10
C ILE A 113 10.82 13.91 1.10
N ALA A 114 12.03 13.98 1.64
CA ALA A 114 12.77 15.25 1.75
C ALA A 114 13.03 15.97 0.40
N GLN A 115 13.10 15.20 -0.70
CA GLN A 115 13.30 15.72 -2.05
C GLN A 115 12.01 16.00 -2.81
N SER A 116 10.85 15.73 -2.21
CA SER A 116 9.55 15.98 -2.83
C SER A 116 9.29 17.47 -3.00
N THR A 117 8.68 17.83 -4.12
CA THR A 117 8.12 19.17 -4.34
C THR A 117 6.62 19.09 -4.53
N PRO A 118 5.84 20.10 -4.08
CA PRO A 118 4.39 20.08 -4.22
C PRO A 118 3.91 19.84 -5.65
N GLU A 119 4.56 20.45 -6.63
CA GLU A 119 4.20 20.36 -8.05
C GLU A 119 4.40 18.94 -8.59
N ARG A 120 5.50 18.30 -8.23
CA ARG A 120 5.82 16.93 -8.66
C ARG A 120 4.84 15.91 -8.05
N GLU A 121 4.63 15.99 -6.74
CA GLU A 121 3.75 15.06 -6.03
C GLU A 121 2.28 15.23 -6.44
N LEU A 122 1.85 16.46 -6.73
CA LEU A 122 0.52 16.73 -7.29
C LEU A 122 0.38 16.13 -8.69
N THR A 123 1.41 16.25 -9.53
CA THR A 123 1.42 15.65 -10.88
C THR A 123 1.34 14.14 -10.79
N GLU A 124 2.14 13.51 -9.96
CA GLU A 124 2.09 12.05 -9.73
C GLU A 124 0.72 11.59 -9.25
N THR A 125 0.10 12.33 -8.32
CA THR A 125 -1.25 12.03 -7.85
C THR A 125 -2.28 12.10 -8.98
N ARG A 126 -2.21 13.11 -9.84
CA ARG A 126 -3.08 13.25 -11.01
C ARG A 126 -2.89 12.12 -12.02
N GLU A 127 -1.66 11.71 -12.28
CA GLU A 127 -1.35 10.57 -13.16
C GLU A 127 -1.93 9.26 -12.60
N LYS A 128 -1.82 9.05 -11.29
CA LYS A 128 -2.44 7.90 -10.60
C LYS A 128 -3.96 7.90 -10.75
N LEU A 129 -4.61 9.05 -10.58
CA LEU A 129 -6.06 9.18 -10.79
C LEU A 129 -6.44 8.95 -12.26
N ALA A 130 -5.68 9.52 -13.19
CA ALA A 130 -5.91 9.35 -14.63
C ALA A 130 -5.82 7.90 -15.10
N SER A 131 -5.00 7.07 -14.43
CA SER A 131 -4.90 5.64 -14.74
C SER A 131 -6.16 4.83 -14.37
N ILE A 132 -7.04 5.37 -13.53
CA ILE A 132 -8.24 4.70 -13.01
C ILE A 132 -9.51 5.35 -13.58
N ALA A 133 -9.49 6.64 -13.84
CA ALA A 133 -10.65 7.42 -14.31
C ALA A 133 -11.42 6.80 -15.50
N PRO A 134 -10.76 6.15 -16.50
CA PRO A 134 -11.47 5.50 -17.60
C PRO A 134 -12.38 4.34 -17.18
N TYR A 135 -12.21 3.80 -15.99
CA TYR A 135 -13.03 2.69 -15.47
C TYR A 135 -14.19 3.15 -14.58
N LEU A 136 -14.33 4.47 -14.36
CA LEU A 136 -15.51 5.03 -13.73
C LEU A 136 -16.68 4.95 -14.74
N MET A 137 -17.61 4.05 -14.46
CA MET A 137 -18.90 4.04 -15.18
C MET A 137 -19.84 5.01 -14.46
N VAL A 138 -20.15 6.12 -15.12
CA VAL A 138 -21.11 7.12 -14.66
C VAL A 138 -22.47 6.79 -15.28
#